data_432cc0096bc22092f8ed7de33da2ae4c
#
_entry.id   432cc0096bc22092f8ed7de33da2ae4c
#
_cell.length_a   1.000
_cell.length_b   1.000
_cell.length_c   1.000
_cell.angle_alpha   90.00
_cell.angle_beta   90.00
_cell.angle_gamma   90.00
#
_symmetry.space_group_name_H-M   'P 1'
#
loop_
_entity.id
_entity.type
_entity.pdbx_description
1 polymer ?
#
loop_
_entity_poly.entity_id
_entity_poly.type
_entity_poly.pdbx_seq_one_letter_code
_entity_poly.pdbx_strand_id
1 'polypeptide(L)'
;MSDMGSFRTVVEIANPSAPAERRLLENVLVDTGAELSWFPRAVLEELGIRPIKIWHFRQANGTVLERWTGGAWVHVVGTMTLDEVVFGEPGDLVLLGARSLEGLNLRVEPVAKRLVDAGPAPAAVAA
;
A
#
# COMPACT_ATOMS: atom_id res chain seq x y z
N MET A 1 -16.36 8.45 -14.15
CA MET A 1 -15.38 7.41 -13.85
C MET A 1 -16.06 6.25 -13.16
N SER A 2 -15.68 5.05 -13.52
CA SER A 2 -16.23 3.86 -12.88
C SER A 2 -15.50 3.59 -11.56
N ASP A 3 -16.27 3.36 -10.52
CA ASP A 3 -15.73 2.96 -9.22
C ASP A 3 -15.84 1.46 -8.97
N MET A 4 -16.12 0.72 -10.04
CA MET A 4 -16.27 -0.72 -9.93
C MET A 4 -14.99 -1.34 -9.42
N GLY A 5 -15.05 -2.06 -8.30
CA GLY A 5 -13.89 -2.65 -7.66
C GLY A 5 -13.07 -1.70 -6.80
N SER A 6 -13.36 -0.37 -6.83
CA SER A 6 -12.66 0.56 -5.96
C SER A 6 -13.46 0.87 -4.70
N PHE A 7 -12.77 1.02 -3.59
CA PHE A 7 -13.35 1.44 -2.32
C PHE A 7 -12.22 1.91 -1.42
N ARG A 8 -12.58 2.45 -0.26
CA ARG A 8 -11.61 3.00 0.68
C ARG A 8 -11.57 2.15 1.95
N THR A 9 -10.40 2.11 2.54
CA THR A 9 -10.19 1.35 3.76
C THR A 9 -9.29 2.14 4.72
N VAL A 10 -9.18 1.65 5.94
CA VAL A 10 -8.32 2.22 6.97
C VAL A 10 -7.00 1.44 6.96
N VAL A 11 -5.90 2.17 7.03
CA VAL A 11 -4.56 1.59 7.05
C VAL A 11 -3.78 2.19 8.21
N GLU A 12 -3.00 1.39 8.92
CA GLU A 12 -2.03 1.89 9.88
C GLU A 12 -0.63 1.61 9.36
N ILE A 13 0.26 2.57 9.53
CA ILE A 13 1.63 2.49 9.03
C ILE A 13 2.58 2.66 10.20
N ALA A 14 3.71 1.95 10.17
CA ALA A 14 4.74 2.09 11.17
C ALA A 14 6.12 2.00 10.54
N ASN A 15 7.08 2.69 11.16
CA ASN A 15 8.49 2.53 10.84
C ASN A 15 8.94 1.17 11.36
N PRO A 16 9.63 0.36 10.55
CA PRO A 16 10.16 -0.93 11.00
C PRO A 16 11.06 -0.84 12.22
N SER A 17 11.72 0.32 12.43
CA SER A 17 12.58 0.56 13.61
C SER A 17 11.79 0.94 14.86
N ALA A 18 10.50 1.25 14.73
CA ALA A 18 9.63 1.64 15.83
C ALA A 18 8.22 1.09 15.59
N PRO A 19 8.07 -0.24 15.54
CA PRO A 19 6.83 -0.86 15.06
C PRO A 19 5.59 -0.61 15.93
N ALA A 20 5.80 -0.18 17.18
CA ALA A 20 4.68 0.14 18.08
C ALA A 20 4.09 1.52 17.81
N GLU A 21 4.80 2.39 17.11
CA GLU A 21 4.35 3.75 16.82
C GLU A 21 3.65 3.77 15.47
N ARG A 22 2.35 3.55 15.49
CA ARG A 22 1.54 3.48 14.26
C ARG A 22 0.87 4.81 13.98
N ARG A 23 0.75 5.12 12.71
CA ARG A 23 -0.04 6.24 12.23
C ARG A 23 -1.24 5.73 11.46
N LEU A 24 -2.42 6.17 11.87
CA LEU A 24 -3.68 5.79 11.22
C LEU A 24 -3.93 6.68 10.00
N LEU A 25 -4.27 6.05 8.89
CA LEU A 25 -4.75 6.74 7.69
C LEU A 25 -6.14 6.22 7.36
N GLU A 26 -7.08 7.14 7.31
CA GLU A 26 -8.45 6.85 6.89
C GLU A 26 -8.60 7.15 5.39
N ASN A 27 -9.62 6.60 4.77
CA ASN A 27 -9.94 6.87 3.37
C ASN A 27 -8.84 6.52 2.37
N VAL A 28 -8.08 5.46 2.63
CA VAL A 28 -7.08 4.97 1.70
C VAL A 28 -7.78 4.20 0.58
N LEU A 29 -7.54 4.61 -0.66
CA LEU A 29 -8.13 3.97 -1.83
C LEU A 29 -7.50 2.59 -2.05
N VAL A 30 -8.31 1.57 -2.21
CA VAL A 30 -7.81 0.25 -2.60
C VAL A 30 -7.75 0.19 -4.12
N ASP A 31 -6.55 0.05 -4.67
CA ASP A 31 -6.32 0.09 -6.12
C ASP A 31 -5.45 -1.07 -6.55
N THR A 32 -6.09 -2.12 -7.05
CA THR A 32 -5.39 -3.33 -7.52
C THR A 32 -4.62 -3.09 -8.81
N GLY A 33 -4.86 -1.98 -9.49
CA GLY A 33 -4.12 -1.61 -10.69
C GLY A 33 -2.80 -0.93 -10.41
N ALA A 34 -2.56 -0.49 -9.16
CA ALA A 34 -1.28 0.09 -8.77
C ALA A 34 -0.38 -1.00 -8.21
N GLU A 35 0.87 -0.99 -8.62
CA GLU A 35 1.88 -1.94 -8.13
C GLU A 35 2.16 -1.71 -6.65
N LEU A 36 2.58 -0.50 -6.31
CA LEU A 36 2.99 -0.12 -4.95
C LEU A 36 1.89 0.68 -4.27
N SER A 37 1.92 0.65 -2.94
CA SER A 37 1.08 1.55 -2.13
C SER A 37 1.74 2.93 -2.06
N TRP A 38 0.91 3.97 -2.03
CA TRP A 38 1.33 5.37 -1.99
C TRP A 38 0.78 6.00 -0.73
N PHE A 39 1.67 6.53 0.11
CA PHE A 39 1.28 7.20 1.35
C PHE A 39 1.89 8.60 1.38
N PRO A 40 1.26 9.57 2.05
CA PRO A 40 1.78 10.93 2.06
C PRO A 40 3.20 10.98 2.62
N ARG A 41 4.07 11.69 1.92
CA ARG A 41 5.46 11.92 2.37
C ARG A 41 5.50 12.43 3.80
N ALA A 42 4.64 13.39 4.14
CA ALA A 42 4.62 13.99 5.47
C ALA A 42 4.40 12.95 6.56
N VAL A 43 3.53 11.98 6.34
CA VAL A 43 3.26 10.89 7.29
C VAL A 43 4.48 9.99 7.44
N LEU A 44 5.07 9.59 6.33
CA LEU A 44 6.26 8.72 6.35
C LEU A 44 7.43 9.40 7.04
N GLU A 45 7.63 10.69 6.77
CA GLU A 45 8.69 11.48 7.41
C GLU A 45 8.46 11.64 8.91
N GLU A 46 7.22 11.90 9.32
CA GLU A 46 6.88 11.97 10.75
C GLU A 46 7.21 10.67 11.48
N LEU A 47 7.04 9.53 10.81
CA LEU A 47 7.37 8.23 11.37
C LEU A 47 8.86 7.92 11.30
N GLY A 48 9.67 8.82 10.73
CA GLY A 48 11.11 8.60 10.59
C GLY A 48 11.49 7.60 9.52
N ILE A 49 10.58 7.27 8.62
CA ILE A 49 10.87 6.37 7.51
C ILE A 49 11.73 7.10 6.51
N ARG A 50 12.88 6.52 6.16
CA ARG A 50 13.81 7.14 5.23
C ARG A 50 13.61 6.61 3.82
N PRO A 51 13.70 7.49 2.81
CA PRO A 51 13.67 7.02 1.42
C PRO A 51 14.94 6.22 1.11
N ILE A 52 14.78 5.17 0.31
CA ILE A 52 15.89 4.27 -0.04
C ILE A 52 16.22 4.27 -1.52
N LYS A 53 15.24 4.47 -2.39
CA LYS A 53 15.51 4.53 -3.83
C LYS A 53 14.40 5.25 -4.57
N ILE A 54 14.68 5.61 -5.83
CA ILE A 54 13.73 6.28 -6.70
C ILE A 54 13.10 5.25 -7.64
N TRP A 55 11.79 5.34 -7.78
CA TRP A 55 11.02 4.62 -8.79
C TRP A 55 10.53 5.58 -9.85
N HIS A 56 10.40 5.09 -11.06
CA HIS A 56 9.84 5.82 -12.18
C HIS A 56 8.45 5.25 -12.49
N PHE A 57 7.45 6.11 -12.57
CA PHE A 57 6.07 5.73 -12.81
C PHE A 57 5.57 6.41 -14.07
N ARG A 58 4.97 5.64 -14.97
CA ARG A 58 4.41 6.20 -16.20
C ARG A 58 2.94 6.55 -15.97
N GLN A 59 2.61 7.81 -16.26
CA GLN A 59 1.23 8.27 -16.23
C GLN A 59 0.50 7.86 -17.50
N ALA A 60 -0.84 7.91 -17.46
CA ALA A 60 -1.68 7.57 -18.60
C ALA A 60 -1.37 8.42 -19.84
N ASN A 61 -0.94 9.68 -19.64
CA ASN A 61 -0.57 10.58 -20.73
C ASN A 61 0.82 10.33 -21.29
N GLY A 62 1.53 9.32 -20.80
CA GLY A 62 2.87 8.94 -21.24
C GLY A 62 4.01 9.62 -20.50
N THR A 63 3.75 10.65 -19.68
CA THR A 63 4.81 11.28 -18.91
C THR A 63 5.28 10.37 -17.78
N VAL A 64 6.54 10.51 -17.39
CA VAL A 64 7.14 9.70 -16.33
C VAL A 64 7.35 10.58 -15.10
N LEU A 65 6.89 10.09 -13.96
CA LEU A 65 7.12 10.71 -12.66
C LEU A 65 8.17 9.93 -11.89
N GLU A 66 8.92 10.64 -11.06
CA GLU A 66 9.83 10.02 -10.12
C GLU A 66 9.29 10.20 -8.71
N ARG A 67 9.36 9.14 -7.93
CA ARG A 67 9.00 9.17 -6.50
C ARG A 67 10.00 8.34 -5.72
N TRP A 68 10.31 8.79 -4.52
CA TRP A 68 11.10 8.01 -3.59
C TRP A 68 10.26 6.89 -2.98
N THR A 69 10.91 5.81 -2.59
CA THR A 69 10.28 4.72 -1.86
C THR A 69 11.06 4.41 -0.60
N GLY A 70 10.41 3.79 0.36
CA GLY A 70 11.03 3.35 1.61
C GLY A 70 10.26 2.18 2.20
N GLY A 71 10.78 1.57 3.24
CA GLY A 71 10.18 0.41 3.88
C GLY A 71 9.26 0.79 5.02
N ALA A 72 8.10 0.18 5.08
CA ALA A 72 7.12 0.44 6.13
C ALA A 72 6.34 -0.83 6.48
N TRP A 73 5.93 -0.93 7.76
CA TRP A 73 4.89 -1.87 8.14
C TRP A 73 3.55 -1.30 7.70
N VAL A 74 2.74 -2.13 7.07
CA VAL A 74 1.40 -1.78 6.62
C VAL A 74 0.41 -2.71 7.30
N HIS A 75 -0.51 -2.17 8.07
CA HIS A 75 -1.52 -2.93 8.82
C HIS A 75 -2.90 -2.66 8.23
N VAL A 76 -3.60 -3.71 7.89
CA VAL A 76 -4.96 -3.62 7.32
C VAL A 76 -5.76 -4.82 7.81
N VAL A 77 -6.96 -4.59 8.32
CA VAL A 77 -7.91 -5.65 8.70
C VAL A 77 -7.28 -6.71 9.61
N GLY A 78 -6.50 -6.26 10.58
CA GLY A 78 -5.90 -7.18 11.57
C GLY A 78 -4.71 -7.99 11.08
N THR A 79 -4.21 -7.74 9.87
CA THR A 79 -2.99 -8.37 9.36
C THR A 79 -1.96 -7.31 9.02
N MET A 80 -0.74 -7.69 8.73
CA MET A 80 0.34 -6.75 8.43
C MET A 80 1.33 -7.33 7.45
N THR A 81 2.02 -6.42 6.75
CA THR A 81 3.11 -6.79 5.85
C THR A 81 4.19 -5.72 5.91
N LEU A 82 5.43 -6.14 5.74
CA LEU A 82 6.55 -5.22 5.59
C LEU A 82 6.74 -5.00 4.10
N ASP A 83 6.59 -3.76 3.66
CA ASP A 83 6.53 -3.49 2.22
C ASP A 83 7.29 -2.23 1.84
N GLU A 84 7.66 -2.16 0.58
CA GLU A 84 8.21 -0.95 -0.02
C GLU A 84 7.03 -0.07 -0.45
N VAL A 85 7.01 1.17 0.03
CA VAL A 85 5.90 2.10 -0.22
C VAL A 85 6.42 3.40 -0.83
N VAL A 86 5.58 4.08 -1.56
CA VAL A 86 5.92 5.32 -2.25
C VAL A 86 5.68 6.51 -1.34
N PHE A 87 6.65 7.43 -1.31
CA PHE A 87 6.51 8.75 -0.67
C PHE A 87 5.68 9.63 -1.62
N GLY A 88 4.38 9.70 -1.35
CA GLY A 88 3.47 10.50 -2.18
C GLY A 88 3.65 11.98 -1.93
N GLU A 89 3.70 12.74 -3.02
CA GLU A 89 3.80 14.19 -2.96
C GLU A 89 2.40 14.81 -2.82
N PRO A 90 2.29 16.07 -2.40
CA PRO A 90 0.99 16.73 -2.37
C PRO A 90 0.32 16.65 -3.74
N GLY A 91 -0.95 16.26 -3.75
CA GLY A 91 -1.71 16.03 -4.97
C GLY A 91 -1.73 14.60 -5.47
N ASP A 92 -0.84 13.75 -4.97
CA ASP A 92 -0.87 12.34 -5.29
C ASP A 92 -1.99 11.63 -4.55
N LEU A 93 -2.47 10.53 -5.11
CA LEU A 93 -3.47 9.69 -4.45
C LEU A 93 -2.83 8.94 -3.28
N VAL A 94 -3.61 8.73 -2.23
CA VAL A 94 -3.24 7.85 -1.11
C VAL A 94 -3.92 6.51 -1.37
N LEU A 95 -3.14 5.47 -1.63
CA LEU A 95 -3.72 4.21 -2.06
C LEU A 95 -2.94 2.98 -1.56
N LEU A 96 -3.68 1.90 -1.46
CA LEU A 96 -3.16 0.57 -1.13
C LEU A 96 -3.07 -0.23 -2.42
N GLY A 97 -1.87 -0.62 -2.82
CA GLY A 97 -1.61 -1.25 -4.09
C GLY A 97 -1.52 -2.77 -4.03
N ALA A 98 -1.26 -3.37 -5.18
CA ALA A 98 -1.28 -4.83 -5.35
C ALA A 98 -0.25 -5.56 -4.47
N ARG A 99 0.96 -5.04 -4.39
CA ARG A 99 2.00 -5.70 -3.57
C ARG A 99 1.63 -5.77 -2.10
N SER A 100 1.05 -4.69 -1.57
CA SER A 100 0.61 -4.69 -0.18
C SER A 100 -0.51 -5.69 0.03
N LEU A 101 -1.48 -5.76 -0.88
CA LEU A 101 -2.56 -6.74 -0.79
C LEU A 101 -2.03 -8.16 -0.81
N GLU A 102 -1.06 -8.44 -1.67
CA GLU A 102 -0.41 -9.75 -1.70
C GLU A 102 0.33 -10.06 -0.41
N GLY A 103 1.09 -9.11 0.09
CA GLY A 103 1.82 -9.27 1.36
C GLY A 103 0.91 -9.45 2.56
N LEU A 104 -0.26 -8.80 2.55
CA LEU A 104 -1.28 -8.93 3.57
C LEU A 104 -2.09 -10.22 3.43
N ASN A 105 -1.95 -10.92 2.31
CA ASN A 105 -2.76 -12.06 1.93
C ASN A 105 -4.25 -11.73 1.94
N LEU A 106 -4.58 -10.56 1.39
CA LEU A 106 -5.95 -10.09 1.25
C LEU A 106 -6.32 -10.00 -0.21
N ARG A 107 -7.58 -10.21 -0.50
CA ARG A 107 -8.13 -9.96 -1.83
C ARG A 107 -9.37 -9.09 -1.74
N VAL A 108 -9.69 -8.44 -2.83
CA VAL A 108 -10.89 -7.62 -2.93
C VAL A 108 -12.09 -8.52 -3.19
N GLU A 109 -13.14 -8.35 -2.38
CA GLU A 109 -14.44 -8.93 -2.66
C GLU A 109 -15.25 -7.84 -3.35
N PRO A 110 -15.47 -7.92 -4.69
CA PRO A 110 -15.99 -6.79 -5.44
C PRO A 110 -17.45 -6.47 -5.16
N VAL A 111 -18.26 -7.44 -4.82
CA VAL A 111 -19.69 -7.22 -4.56
C VAL A 111 -19.87 -6.48 -3.24
N ALA A 112 -19.24 -6.96 -2.18
CA ALA A 112 -19.34 -6.33 -0.85
C ALA A 112 -18.39 -5.14 -0.71
N LYS A 113 -17.48 -4.93 -1.65
CA LYS A 113 -16.46 -3.86 -1.63
C LYS A 113 -15.70 -3.86 -0.31
N ARG A 114 -15.07 -4.97 -0.03
CA ARG A 114 -14.27 -5.14 1.17
C ARG A 114 -13.09 -6.07 0.91
N LEU A 115 -12.14 -6.04 1.84
CA LEU A 115 -10.99 -6.93 1.81
C LEU A 115 -11.29 -8.17 2.61
N VAL A 116 -10.95 -9.33 2.08
CA VAL A 116 -11.15 -10.62 2.72
C VAL A 116 -9.87 -11.43 2.61
N ASP A 117 -9.72 -12.42 3.47
CA ASP A 117 -8.61 -13.36 3.45
C ASP A 117 -8.53 -14.05 2.08
N ALA A 118 -7.36 -14.06 1.49
CA ALA A 118 -7.15 -14.69 0.19
C ALA A 118 -6.98 -16.21 0.26
N GLY A 119 -6.91 -16.75 1.46
CA GLY A 119 -6.72 -18.18 1.67
C GLY A 119 -5.26 -18.60 1.66
N PRO A 120 -4.97 -19.90 1.77
CA PRO A 120 -3.60 -20.38 1.84
C PRO A 120 -2.85 -20.18 0.52
N ALA A 121 -1.57 -19.84 0.63
CA ALA A 121 -0.68 -19.73 -0.52
C ALA A 121 -0.14 -21.11 -0.89
N PRO A 122 0.28 -21.31 -2.15
CA PRO A 122 0.93 -22.57 -2.54
C PRO A 122 2.20 -22.81 -1.73
N ALA A 123 2.37 -24.04 -1.28
CA ALA A 123 3.57 -24.43 -0.54
C ALA A 123 4.72 -24.79 -1.51
N ALA A 124 5.93 -24.45 -1.10
CA ALA A 124 7.14 -24.80 -1.86
C ALA A 124 7.76 -26.08 -1.26
N VAL A 125 6.98 -27.14 -1.25
CA VAL A 125 7.40 -28.43 -0.68
C VAL A 125 7.77 -29.37 -1.80
N ALA A 126 8.95 -30.00 -1.70
CA ALA A 126 9.38 -31.01 -2.66
C ALA A 126 8.55 -32.28 -2.47
N ALA A 127 8.08 -32.86 -3.57
CA ALA A 127 7.24 -34.05 -3.55
C ALA A 127 8.09 -35.32 -3.37
#